data_1b46e3c6da7cec78aef48ce5f68fb094
#
_entry.id   1b46e3c6da7cec78aef48ce5f68fb094
#
_cell.length_a   1.000
_cell.length_b   1.000
_cell.length_c   1.000
_cell.angle_alpha   90.00
_cell.angle_beta   90.00
_cell.angle_gamma   90.00
#
_symmetry.space_group_name_H-M   'P 1'
#
loop_
_entity.id
_entity.type
_entity.pdbx_description
1 polymer ?
#
loop_
_entity_poly.entity_id
_entity_poly.type
_entity_poly.pdbx_seq_one_letter_code
_entity_poly.pdbx_strand_id
1 'polypeptide(L)'
;MTAGSTYKLPLNMLVMDEVNKGKLSLTERFDITNTEYEYQGEHDNYVAAFGGSMTIPEMQEYSLVYSENTPAYALAERLGGMEKFYGMLDKYGKSKGEVKTIQMHGNKTTTDYYIQVLDYLWKHQEDYKDILKYLGESFPEYYYKTYNQGLTIYQKPGYVREALNVDAIVMEDTPYLIA
;
A
#
# COMPACT_ATOMS: atom_id res chain seq x y z
N MET A 1 -5.31 11.57 -12.00
CA MET A 1 -5.50 10.14 -12.30
C MET A 1 -6.31 9.45 -11.21
N THR A 2 -6.75 8.20 -11.41
CA THR A 2 -7.43 7.40 -10.38
C THR A 2 -6.41 6.44 -9.78
N ALA A 3 -6.24 6.43 -8.45
CA ALA A 3 -5.17 5.67 -7.78
C ALA A 3 -5.36 4.15 -7.91
N GLY A 4 -6.60 3.65 -7.86
CA GLY A 4 -6.81 2.22 -7.69
C GLY A 4 -6.16 1.72 -6.41
N SER A 5 -5.62 0.52 -6.42
CA SER A 5 -4.95 -0.08 -5.26
C SER A 5 -3.57 0.52 -4.92
N THR A 6 -3.08 1.55 -5.63
CA THR A 6 -1.80 2.17 -5.25
C THR A 6 -1.88 2.87 -3.89
N TYR A 7 -3.07 3.25 -3.41
CA TYR A 7 -3.28 3.80 -2.06
C TYR A 7 -2.77 2.87 -0.94
N LYS A 8 -2.69 1.58 -1.21
CA LYS A 8 -2.21 0.58 -0.25
C LYS A 8 -0.74 0.79 0.13
N LEU A 9 0.06 1.42 -0.74
CA LEU A 9 1.44 1.77 -0.41
C LEU A 9 1.53 2.77 0.76
N PRO A 10 1.02 4.00 0.67
CA PRO A 10 1.09 4.92 1.81
C PRO A 10 0.26 4.46 3.02
N LEU A 11 -0.78 3.64 2.83
CA LEU A 11 -1.50 2.99 3.94
C LEU A 11 -0.57 2.11 4.77
N ASN A 12 0.15 1.22 4.13
CA ASN A 12 1.08 0.31 4.80
C ASN A 12 2.25 1.06 5.45
N MET A 13 2.74 2.14 4.84
CA MET A 13 3.75 3.01 5.43
C MET A 13 3.25 3.67 6.72
N LEU A 14 2.01 4.21 6.75
CA LEU A 14 1.41 4.80 7.95
C LEU A 14 1.24 3.79 9.09
N VAL A 15 0.88 2.55 8.77
CA VAL A 15 0.80 1.48 9.78
C VAL A 15 2.19 1.19 10.35
N MET A 16 3.24 1.12 9.53
CA MET A 16 4.61 0.94 10.01
C MET A 16 5.08 2.12 10.86
N ASP A 17 4.66 3.34 10.56
CA ASP A 17 4.93 4.50 11.42
C ASP A 17 4.37 4.32 12.83
N GLU A 18 3.16 3.77 12.97
CA GLU A 18 2.57 3.51 14.28
C GLU A 18 3.23 2.31 15.00
N VAL A 19 3.71 1.31 14.24
CA VAL A 19 4.55 0.22 14.78
C VAL A 19 5.88 0.78 15.30
N ASN A 20 6.56 1.60 14.51
CA ASN A 20 7.85 2.21 14.88
C ASN A 20 7.75 3.15 16.09
N LYS A 21 6.56 3.73 16.33
CA LYS A 21 6.25 4.51 17.53
C LYS A 21 5.86 3.65 18.75
N GLY A 22 5.82 2.32 18.60
CA GLY A 22 5.41 1.39 19.66
C GLY A 22 3.91 1.39 19.98
N LYS A 23 3.06 1.95 19.09
CA LYS A 23 1.61 2.00 19.29
C LYS A 23 0.88 0.77 18.75
N LEU A 24 1.49 0.08 17.80
CA LEU A 24 1.01 -1.18 17.22
C LEU A 24 2.09 -2.25 17.33
N SER A 25 1.68 -3.51 17.51
CA SER A 25 2.58 -4.65 17.62
C SER A 25 2.51 -5.52 16.37
N LEU A 26 3.67 -5.93 15.84
CA LEU A 26 3.75 -6.87 14.72
C LEU A 26 3.28 -8.29 15.07
N THR A 27 3.28 -8.65 16.36
CA THR A 27 2.92 -9.99 16.83
C THR A 27 1.48 -10.11 17.32
N GLU A 28 0.80 -8.98 17.52
CA GLU A 28 -0.60 -8.96 17.92
C GLU A 28 -1.49 -9.43 16.77
N ARG A 29 -2.50 -10.25 17.07
CA ARG A 29 -3.53 -10.65 16.12
C ARG A 29 -4.74 -9.75 16.28
N PHE A 30 -5.19 -9.18 15.19
CA PHE A 30 -6.32 -8.28 15.15
C PHE A 30 -7.54 -8.99 14.54
N ASP A 31 -8.68 -8.87 15.19
CA ASP A 31 -9.96 -9.38 14.68
C ASP A 31 -10.30 -8.73 13.33
N ILE A 32 -10.59 -9.56 12.34
CA ILE A 32 -10.99 -9.15 11.00
C ILE A 32 -12.43 -9.57 10.65
N THR A 33 -13.16 -10.18 11.59
CA THR A 33 -14.51 -10.72 11.33
C THR A 33 -15.53 -9.65 10.99
N ASN A 34 -15.35 -8.45 11.52
CA ASN A 34 -16.21 -7.29 11.31
C ASN A 34 -15.54 -6.17 10.50
N THR A 35 -14.40 -6.45 9.89
CA THR A 35 -13.71 -5.49 9.01
C THR A 35 -14.61 -5.09 7.84
N GLU A 36 -14.65 -3.80 7.54
CA GLU A 36 -15.29 -3.28 6.32
C GLU A 36 -14.70 -3.97 5.09
N TYR A 37 -15.51 -4.29 4.11
CA TYR A 37 -15.07 -4.97 2.89
C TYR A 37 -15.75 -4.41 1.64
N GLU A 38 -15.07 -4.55 0.52
CA GLU A 38 -15.60 -4.23 -0.80
C GLU A 38 -16.31 -5.45 -1.44
N TYR A 39 -15.75 -6.65 -1.22
CA TYR A 39 -16.24 -7.91 -1.77
C TYR A 39 -16.42 -8.93 -0.65
N GLN A 40 -17.68 -9.32 -0.42
CA GLN A 40 -18.04 -10.29 0.63
C GLN A 40 -17.29 -11.61 0.48
N GLY A 41 -17.18 -12.16 -0.73
CA GLY A 41 -16.50 -13.44 -0.95
C GLY A 41 -15.00 -13.39 -0.63
N GLU A 42 -14.33 -12.28 -0.89
CA GLU A 42 -12.94 -12.07 -0.47
C GLU A 42 -12.87 -12.03 1.07
N HIS A 43 -13.72 -11.23 1.70
CA HIS A 43 -13.76 -11.11 3.16
C HIS A 43 -14.00 -12.47 3.84
N ASP A 44 -15.02 -13.23 3.43
CA ASP A 44 -15.34 -14.53 3.99
C ASP A 44 -14.17 -15.51 3.85
N ASN A 45 -13.46 -15.49 2.72
CA ASN A 45 -12.27 -16.31 2.50
C ASN A 45 -11.14 -15.96 3.48
N TYR A 46 -10.87 -14.68 3.73
CA TYR A 46 -9.83 -14.26 4.70
C TYR A 46 -10.23 -14.59 6.14
N VAL A 47 -11.47 -14.36 6.53
CA VAL A 47 -11.98 -14.74 7.85
C VAL A 47 -11.81 -16.25 8.07
N ALA A 48 -12.17 -17.08 7.09
CA ALA A 48 -12.02 -18.52 7.18
C ALA A 48 -10.55 -18.96 7.20
N ALA A 49 -9.73 -18.45 6.30
CA ALA A 49 -8.32 -18.84 6.15
C ALA A 49 -7.47 -18.49 7.37
N PHE A 50 -7.74 -17.36 8.02
CA PHE A 50 -6.99 -16.84 9.17
C PHE A 50 -7.68 -17.04 10.53
N GLY A 51 -8.78 -17.79 10.56
CA GLY A 51 -9.52 -18.04 11.81
C GLY A 51 -10.05 -16.76 12.46
N GLY A 52 -10.45 -15.78 11.63
CA GLY A 52 -11.02 -14.51 12.06
C GLY A 52 -10.03 -13.46 12.54
N SER A 53 -8.71 -13.70 12.49
CA SER A 53 -7.73 -12.70 12.94
C SER A 53 -6.43 -12.74 12.15
N MET A 54 -5.82 -11.58 11.90
CA MET A 54 -4.54 -11.43 11.19
C MET A 54 -3.56 -10.56 11.99
N THR A 55 -2.27 -10.81 11.82
CA THR A 55 -1.19 -9.92 12.27
C THR A 55 -0.95 -8.81 11.25
N ILE A 56 -0.26 -7.73 11.66
CA ILE A 56 0.14 -6.65 10.72
C ILE A 56 0.98 -7.20 9.56
N PRO A 57 2.02 -8.03 9.77
CA PRO A 57 2.79 -8.61 8.66
C PRO A 57 1.94 -9.41 7.66
N GLU A 58 1.01 -10.24 8.14
CA GLU A 58 0.08 -10.98 7.27
C GLU A 58 -0.80 -10.02 6.45
N MET A 59 -1.39 -9.00 7.09
CA MET A 59 -2.19 -8.00 6.38
C MET A 59 -1.38 -7.20 5.35
N GLN A 60 -0.13 -6.83 5.67
CA GLN A 60 0.76 -6.10 4.78
C GLN A 60 1.16 -6.93 3.57
N GLU A 61 1.52 -8.20 3.76
CA GLU A 61 1.86 -9.11 2.67
C GLU A 61 0.70 -9.21 1.67
N TYR A 62 -0.50 -9.57 2.14
CA TYR A 62 -1.64 -9.72 1.24
C TYR A 62 -2.09 -8.40 0.59
N SER A 63 -1.98 -7.30 1.30
CA SER A 63 -2.29 -5.96 0.80
C SER A 63 -1.31 -5.47 -0.29
N LEU A 64 0.00 -5.73 -0.12
CA LEU A 64 1.04 -5.22 -1.03
C LEU A 64 1.41 -6.22 -2.12
N VAL A 65 1.63 -7.50 -1.80
CA VAL A 65 2.07 -8.51 -2.77
C VAL A 65 0.93 -8.88 -3.72
N TYR A 66 -0.25 -9.19 -3.16
CA TYR A 66 -1.41 -9.68 -3.93
C TYR A 66 -2.46 -8.60 -4.19
N SER A 67 -2.32 -7.43 -3.57
CA SER A 67 -3.25 -6.30 -3.72
C SER A 67 -4.67 -6.57 -3.21
N GLU A 68 -4.82 -7.44 -2.23
CA GLU A 68 -6.10 -7.81 -1.64
C GLU A 68 -6.73 -6.67 -0.82
N ASN A 69 -8.06 -6.60 -0.77
CA ASN A 69 -8.77 -5.48 -0.18
C ASN A 69 -9.08 -5.70 1.31
N THR A 70 -9.56 -6.86 1.71
CA THR A 70 -9.89 -7.14 3.11
C THR A 70 -8.72 -6.87 4.06
N PRO A 71 -7.49 -7.35 3.80
CA PRO A 71 -6.33 -7.00 4.61
C PRO A 71 -6.00 -5.50 4.62
N ALA A 72 -6.21 -4.79 3.50
CA ALA A 72 -6.00 -3.35 3.44
C ALA A 72 -7.02 -2.57 4.30
N TYR A 73 -8.29 -2.95 4.28
CA TYR A 73 -9.31 -2.36 5.16
C TYR A 73 -9.00 -2.61 6.63
N ALA A 74 -8.58 -3.85 6.97
CA ALA A 74 -8.17 -4.18 8.33
C ALA A 74 -6.96 -3.35 8.80
N LEU A 75 -5.98 -3.06 7.92
CA LEU A 75 -4.89 -2.15 8.21
C LEU A 75 -5.38 -0.71 8.44
N ALA A 76 -6.33 -0.23 7.62
CA ALA A 76 -6.89 1.10 7.80
C ALA A 76 -7.62 1.25 9.14
N GLU A 77 -8.29 0.21 9.62
CA GLU A 77 -8.91 0.19 10.96
C GLU A 77 -7.90 0.41 12.08
N ARG A 78 -6.64 -0.07 11.92
CA ARG A 78 -5.56 0.18 12.91
C ARG A 78 -5.17 1.65 12.99
N LEU A 79 -5.49 2.43 11.96
CA LEU A 79 -5.31 3.89 11.93
C LEU A 79 -6.57 4.65 12.35
N GLY A 80 -7.69 3.95 12.57
CA GLY A 80 -8.99 4.51 12.93
C GLY A 80 -9.97 4.64 11.76
N GLY A 81 -9.78 3.84 10.71
CA GLY A 81 -10.64 3.73 9.53
C GLY A 81 -10.14 4.49 8.31
N MET A 82 -10.77 4.22 7.16
CA MET A 82 -10.37 4.78 5.86
C MET A 82 -10.36 6.31 5.84
N GLU A 83 -11.38 6.96 6.39
CA GLU A 83 -11.45 8.43 6.41
C GLU A 83 -10.25 9.05 7.14
N LYS A 84 -9.90 8.50 8.30
CA LYS A 84 -8.75 8.98 9.06
C LYS A 84 -7.43 8.71 8.33
N PHE A 85 -7.30 7.53 7.71
CA PHE A 85 -6.15 7.21 6.86
C PHE A 85 -5.96 8.26 5.76
N TYR A 86 -6.99 8.57 4.98
CA TYR A 86 -6.89 9.57 3.91
C TYR A 86 -6.49 10.97 4.44
N GLY A 87 -6.93 11.32 5.65
CA GLY A 87 -6.54 12.56 6.34
C GLY A 87 -5.06 12.62 6.77
N MET A 88 -4.34 11.50 6.79
CA MET A 88 -2.94 11.43 7.22
C MET A 88 -1.93 11.44 6.05
N LEU A 89 -2.40 11.37 4.82
CA LEU A 89 -1.56 11.18 3.63
C LEU A 89 -0.60 12.33 3.33
N ASP A 90 -0.88 13.52 3.82
CA ASP A 90 -0.04 14.71 3.63
C ASP A 90 1.34 14.62 4.33
N LYS A 91 1.51 13.61 5.21
CA LYS A 91 2.80 13.28 5.82
C LYS A 91 3.88 13.01 4.78
N TYR A 92 3.55 12.35 3.67
CA TYR A 92 4.53 11.91 2.67
C TYR A 92 4.72 12.90 1.51
N GLY A 93 3.93 13.95 1.48
CA GLY A 93 4.02 14.99 0.46
C GLY A 93 2.68 15.58 0.09
N LYS A 94 2.73 16.62 -0.74
CA LYS A 94 1.55 17.30 -1.30
C LYS A 94 1.83 17.70 -2.74
N SER A 95 0.95 17.31 -3.64
CA SER A 95 0.99 17.78 -5.03
C SER A 95 0.82 19.31 -5.11
N LYS A 96 1.45 19.92 -6.10
CA LYS A 96 1.29 21.34 -6.42
C LYS A 96 -0.10 21.62 -7.02
N GLY A 97 -0.74 20.61 -7.65
CA GLY A 97 -2.05 20.74 -8.27
C GLY A 97 -3.21 20.90 -7.28
N GLU A 98 -4.44 20.84 -7.80
CA GLU A 98 -5.67 20.93 -7.01
C GLU A 98 -5.83 19.72 -6.07
N VAL A 99 -5.59 18.52 -6.59
CA VAL A 99 -5.59 17.26 -5.81
C VAL A 99 -4.25 17.14 -5.09
N LYS A 100 -4.26 17.31 -3.77
CA LYS A 100 -3.02 17.41 -2.96
C LYS A 100 -2.41 16.04 -2.64
N THR A 101 -3.24 15.04 -2.35
CA THR A 101 -2.83 13.68 -1.99
C THR A 101 -3.69 12.68 -2.75
N ILE A 102 -4.27 11.69 -2.09
CA ILE A 102 -5.31 10.84 -2.65
C ILE A 102 -6.64 11.27 -2.06
N GLN A 103 -7.61 11.60 -2.92
CA GLN A 103 -8.97 11.93 -2.47
C GLN A 103 -9.77 10.65 -2.26
N MET A 104 -10.38 10.49 -1.10
CA MET A 104 -11.23 9.34 -0.79
C MET A 104 -12.39 9.21 -1.81
N HIS A 105 -13.10 10.30 -2.10
CA HIS A 105 -14.15 10.30 -3.11
C HIS A 105 -13.55 10.27 -4.52
N GLY A 106 -13.92 9.23 -5.28
CA GLY A 106 -13.46 9.03 -6.65
C GLY A 106 -12.00 8.59 -6.77
N ASN A 107 -11.32 8.35 -5.64
CA ASN A 107 -9.95 7.82 -5.58
C ASN A 107 -8.96 8.58 -6.48
N LYS A 108 -9.11 9.92 -6.56
CA LYS A 108 -8.28 10.79 -7.39
C LYS A 108 -6.94 11.10 -6.74
N THR A 109 -5.89 11.13 -7.56
CA THR A 109 -4.52 11.43 -7.13
C THR A 109 -3.70 12.06 -8.27
N THR A 110 -2.42 12.27 -8.05
CA THR A 110 -1.47 12.80 -9.03
C THR A 110 -0.17 12.01 -9.01
N THR A 111 0.54 11.96 -10.14
CA THR A 111 1.90 11.42 -10.22
C THR A 111 2.87 12.21 -9.33
N ASP A 112 2.71 13.53 -9.25
CA ASP A 112 3.51 14.40 -8.37
C ASP A 112 3.43 13.97 -6.89
N TYR A 113 2.25 13.57 -6.41
CA TYR A 113 2.10 13.04 -5.06
C TYR A 113 2.84 11.70 -4.90
N TYR A 114 2.65 10.75 -5.84
CA TYR A 114 3.29 9.44 -5.71
C TYR A 114 4.80 9.47 -5.84
N ILE A 115 5.37 10.35 -6.66
CA ILE A 115 6.83 10.55 -6.67
C ILE A 115 7.33 10.99 -5.29
N GLN A 116 6.59 11.84 -4.58
CA GLN A 116 6.95 12.25 -3.21
C GLN A 116 6.82 11.09 -2.21
N VAL A 117 5.78 10.24 -2.33
CA VAL A 117 5.63 9.02 -1.51
C VAL A 117 6.80 8.06 -1.72
N LEU A 118 7.17 7.79 -2.97
CA LEU A 118 8.29 6.90 -3.32
C LEU A 118 9.64 7.47 -2.87
N ASP A 119 9.85 8.77 -3.03
CA ASP A 119 11.05 9.46 -2.55
C ASP A 119 11.17 9.39 -1.02
N TYR A 120 10.06 9.61 -0.31
CA TYR A 120 10.01 9.46 1.13
C TYR A 120 10.34 8.04 1.58
N LEU A 121 9.70 7.04 0.95
CA LEU A 121 9.97 5.61 1.21
C LEU A 121 11.45 5.29 1.02
N TRP A 122 12.05 5.73 -0.10
CA TRP A 122 13.44 5.46 -0.42
C TRP A 122 14.42 6.14 0.55
N LYS A 123 14.18 7.38 0.91
CA LYS A 123 15.01 8.11 1.89
C LYS A 123 14.96 7.54 3.30
N HIS A 124 13.86 6.85 3.66
CA HIS A 124 13.65 6.25 4.97
C HIS A 124 13.57 4.72 4.89
N GLN A 125 14.27 4.11 3.94
CA GLN A 125 14.17 2.68 3.61
C GLN A 125 14.40 1.74 4.80
N GLU A 126 15.20 2.13 5.79
CA GLU A 126 15.44 1.34 6.99
C GLU A 126 14.18 1.21 7.86
N ASP A 127 13.35 2.25 7.92
CA ASP A 127 12.10 2.25 8.67
C ASP A 127 11.00 1.44 7.95
N TYR A 128 11.15 1.20 6.64
CA TYR A 128 10.17 0.56 5.77
C TYR A 128 10.72 -0.66 5.02
N LYS A 129 11.76 -1.31 5.53
CA LYS A 129 12.39 -2.46 4.86
C LYS A 129 11.42 -3.60 4.53
N ASP A 130 10.44 -3.86 5.41
CA ASP A 130 9.43 -4.90 5.17
C ASP A 130 8.46 -4.46 4.05
N ILE A 131 8.12 -3.17 3.97
CA ILE A 131 7.35 -2.63 2.85
C ILE A 131 8.10 -2.81 1.53
N LEU A 132 9.39 -2.45 1.48
CA LEU A 132 10.22 -2.67 0.28
C LEU A 132 10.31 -4.15 -0.09
N LYS A 133 10.47 -5.05 0.89
CA LYS A 133 10.43 -6.50 0.65
C LYS A 133 9.14 -6.89 -0.08
N TYR A 134 7.97 -6.53 0.46
CA TYR A 134 6.68 -6.88 -0.16
C TYR A 134 6.50 -6.25 -1.55
N LEU A 135 6.95 -5.00 -1.76
CA LEU A 135 6.94 -4.38 -3.09
C LEU A 135 7.86 -5.11 -4.08
N GLY A 136 8.98 -5.64 -3.61
CA GLY A 136 9.89 -6.49 -4.39
C GLY A 136 9.25 -7.82 -4.79
N GLU A 137 8.36 -8.38 -3.97
CA GLU A 137 7.61 -9.61 -4.22
C GLU A 137 6.30 -9.37 -5.00
N SER A 138 5.86 -8.11 -5.08
CA SER A 138 4.59 -7.74 -5.71
C SER A 138 4.58 -8.06 -7.20
N PHE A 139 3.62 -8.90 -7.64
CA PHE A 139 3.37 -9.26 -9.03
C PHE A 139 4.65 -9.56 -9.82
N PRO A 140 5.39 -10.64 -9.51
CA PRO A 140 6.76 -10.86 -9.99
C PRO A 140 6.91 -11.03 -11.50
N GLU A 141 5.83 -11.39 -12.20
CA GLU A 141 5.84 -11.62 -13.66
C GLU A 141 5.07 -10.54 -14.43
N TYR A 142 4.57 -9.48 -13.75
CA TYR A 142 3.66 -8.50 -14.35
C TYR A 142 4.19 -7.07 -14.26
N TYR A 143 3.58 -6.19 -15.02
CA TYR A 143 3.82 -4.75 -15.08
C TYR A 143 5.27 -4.45 -15.49
N TYR A 144 6.00 -3.64 -14.75
CA TYR A 144 7.38 -3.30 -15.07
C TYR A 144 8.34 -4.50 -15.04
N LYS A 145 8.02 -5.54 -14.27
CA LYS A 145 8.84 -6.76 -14.15
C LYS A 145 8.73 -7.68 -15.37
N THR A 146 7.65 -7.59 -16.15
CA THR A 146 7.42 -8.47 -17.32
C THR A 146 8.62 -8.52 -18.28
N TYR A 147 9.20 -7.36 -18.57
CA TYR A 147 10.29 -7.22 -19.53
C TYR A 147 11.64 -6.87 -18.91
N ASN A 148 11.72 -6.75 -17.59
CA ASN A 148 12.88 -6.28 -16.84
C ASN A 148 13.29 -7.27 -15.74
N GLN A 149 13.33 -8.58 -16.06
CA GLN A 149 13.59 -9.65 -15.08
C GLN A 149 14.99 -9.60 -14.45
N GLY A 150 15.93 -8.84 -15.03
CA GLY A 150 17.27 -8.64 -14.47
C GLY A 150 17.39 -7.50 -13.45
N LEU A 151 16.33 -6.71 -13.27
CA LEU A 151 16.32 -5.57 -12.36
C LEU A 151 15.54 -5.87 -11.08
N THR A 152 15.99 -5.32 -9.98
CA THR A 152 15.19 -5.24 -8.75
C THR A 152 14.21 -4.09 -8.90
N ILE A 153 12.91 -4.40 -8.87
CA ILE A 153 11.83 -3.42 -9.01
C ILE A 153 10.88 -3.57 -7.82
N TYR A 154 10.76 -2.52 -7.03
CA TYR A 154 9.81 -2.38 -5.95
C TYR A 154 8.56 -1.70 -6.51
N GLN A 155 7.48 -2.45 -6.75
CA GLN A 155 6.30 -1.90 -7.43
C GLN A 155 5.01 -2.12 -6.65
N LYS A 156 4.06 -1.18 -6.78
CA LYS A 156 2.67 -1.33 -6.36
C LYS A 156 1.74 -0.97 -7.51
N PRO A 157 1.09 -1.95 -8.13
CA PRO A 157 0.06 -1.66 -9.12
C PRO A 157 -1.25 -1.26 -8.46
N GLY A 158 -2.02 -0.45 -9.20
CA GLY A 158 -3.40 -0.10 -8.91
C GLY A 158 -4.24 -0.24 -10.15
N TYR A 159 -5.18 -1.15 -10.14
CA TYR A 159 -6.12 -1.38 -11.23
C TYR A 159 -7.54 -1.05 -10.79
N VAL A 160 -8.24 -0.30 -11.61
CA VAL A 160 -9.68 -0.11 -11.59
C VAL A 160 -10.18 -0.18 -13.03
N ARG A 161 -11.49 -0.33 -13.21
CA ARG A 161 -12.08 -0.57 -14.53
C ARG A 161 -11.56 0.37 -15.64
N GLU A 162 -11.32 1.64 -15.31
CA GLU A 162 -10.93 2.69 -16.25
C GLU A 162 -9.47 3.13 -16.16
N ALA A 163 -8.69 2.57 -15.24
CA ALA A 163 -7.30 3.01 -15.02
C ALA A 163 -6.39 1.89 -14.53
N LEU A 164 -5.16 1.90 -15.04
CA LEU A 164 -4.05 1.11 -14.53
C LEU A 164 -2.90 2.08 -14.21
N ASN A 165 -2.44 2.06 -12.97
CA ASN A 165 -1.28 2.81 -12.52
C ASN A 165 -0.29 1.86 -11.87
N VAL A 166 1.00 2.13 -11.98
CA VAL A 166 2.04 1.36 -11.31
C VAL A 166 3.08 2.32 -10.76
N ASP A 167 3.15 2.41 -9.44
CA ASP A 167 4.18 3.17 -8.76
C ASP A 167 5.37 2.26 -8.47
N ALA A 168 6.59 2.68 -8.81
CA ALA A 168 7.77 1.83 -8.66
C ALA A 168 9.05 2.60 -8.30
N ILE A 169 9.95 1.88 -7.60
CA ILE A 169 11.37 2.22 -7.46
C ILE A 169 12.14 1.18 -8.26
N VAL A 170 12.92 1.61 -9.23
CA VAL A 170 13.73 0.74 -10.09
C VAL A 170 15.19 0.87 -9.70
N MET A 171 15.83 -0.28 -9.45
CA MET A 171 17.23 -0.35 -9.05
C MET A 171 18.11 -0.62 -10.26
N GLU A 172 18.75 0.43 -10.73
CA GLU A 172 19.86 0.40 -11.68
C GLU A 172 21.11 1.03 -11.03
N ASP A 173 22.14 1.32 -11.81
CA ASP A 173 23.34 2.03 -11.31
C ASP A 173 22.96 3.32 -10.60
N THR A 174 21.95 4.02 -11.10
CA THR A 174 21.30 5.15 -10.44
C THR A 174 19.83 4.80 -10.27
N PRO A 175 19.35 4.55 -9.02
CA PRO A 175 17.94 4.27 -8.77
C PRO A 175 17.03 5.41 -9.21
N TYR A 176 15.86 5.07 -9.75
CA TYR A 176 14.87 6.07 -10.16
C TYR A 176 13.44 5.67 -9.79
N LEU A 177 12.55 6.66 -9.76
CA LEU A 177 11.16 6.54 -9.35
C LEU A 177 10.24 6.69 -10.56
N ILE A 178 9.17 5.90 -10.61
CA ILE A 178 8.12 5.95 -11.64
C ILE A 178 6.76 6.03 -10.93
N ALA A 179 5.88 6.95 -11.42
CA ALA A 179 4.49 7.06 -10.97
C ALA A 179 3.57 7.51 -12.11
#